data_0f62eeebdf855d274fe539546405fc7f
#
_entry.id   0f62eeebdf855d274fe539546405fc7f
#
_cell.length_a   1.000
_cell.length_b   1.000
_cell.length_c   1.000
_cell.angle_alpha   90.00
_cell.angle_beta   90.00
_cell.angle_gamma   90.00
#
_symmetry.space_group_name_H-M   'P 1'
#
loop_
_entity.id
_entity.type
_entity.pdbx_description
1 polymer ?
#
loop_
_entity_poly.entity_id
_entity_poly.type
_entity_poly.pdbx_seq_one_letter_code
_entity_poly.pdbx_strand_id
1 'polypeptide(L)'
;MVDGYGPLAISGVPEYGRMLFVHGAGAGQASMFMRHFVARVASLGVQVLTIDLPYMQQINEQGKRRPPPPIKHTLAQVCAWYELLLPLGPTPLWVGGKSMGGRIATMLASSGLASSGLASPELESPGLASSELASPEVPRANTDIVANSPKGEALAGRVECPGVIVAGYPFHPPKQPNKLRLAHFPGITAPVLILQGERDPFGSVDDVADYSLPSNVQLKWLQDGDHDLKPRRASGLKHAVLIDEAATIAASFVRAHHK
;
A
#
# COMPACT_ATOMS: atom_id res chain seq x y z
N MET A 1 -4.54 -13.04 10.73
CA MET A 1 -3.99 -12.01 11.64
C MET A 1 -2.50 -12.25 11.74
N VAL A 2 -1.70 -11.20 11.68
CA VAL A 2 -0.24 -11.24 11.89
C VAL A 2 0.02 -10.50 13.19
N ASP A 3 0.67 -11.18 14.14
CA ASP A 3 0.89 -10.62 15.47
C ASP A 3 1.65 -9.29 15.41
N GLY A 4 1.16 -8.29 16.11
CA GLY A 4 1.70 -6.92 16.10
C GLY A 4 1.41 -6.07 14.85
N TYR A 5 0.86 -6.66 13.78
CA TYR A 5 0.62 -5.97 12.51
C TYR A 5 -0.86 -5.86 12.13
N GLY A 6 -1.67 -6.89 12.35
CA GLY A 6 -3.10 -6.89 12.02
C GLY A 6 -3.49 -7.86 10.88
N PRO A 7 -4.64 -7.62 10.22
CA PRO A 7 -5.16 -8.52 9.20
C PRO A 7 -4.36 -8.41 7.89
N LEU A 8 -3.95 -9.57 7.38
CA LEU A 8 -3.36 -9.78 6.06
C LEU A 8 -4.28 -10.69 5.26
N ALA A 9 -4.65 -10.28 4.05
CA ALA A 9 -5.31 -11.14 3.09
C ALA A 9 -4.38 -11.42 1.91
N ILE A 10 -4.37 -12.67 1.44
CA ILE A 10 -3.53 -13.13 0.33
C ILE A 10 -4.45 -13.68 -0.75
N SER A 11 -4.27 -13.22 -1.99
CA SER A 11 -5.06 -13.64 -3.16
C SER A 11 -4.14 -14.07 -4.30
N GLY A 12 -4.43 -15.21 -4.90
CA GLY A 12 -3.69 -15.75 -6.04
C GLY A 12 -2.36 -16.40 -5.69
N VAL A 13 -1.63 -16.80 -6.73
CA VAL A 13 -0.30 -17.42 -6.67
C VAL A 13 0.73 -16.51 -7.34
N PRO A 14 2.01 -16.54 -6.93
CA PRO A 14 3.02 -15.61 -7.43
C PRO A 14 3.70 -16.15 -8.71
N GLU A 15 2.94 -16.30 -9.80
CA GLU A 15 3.51 -16.74 -11.09
C GLU A 15 4.50 -15.71 -11.66
N TYR A 16 4.12 -14.41 -11.64
CA TYR A 16 4.96 -13.31 -12.15
C TYR A 16 5.48 -12.38 -11.05
N GLY A 17 5.00 -12.50 -9.83
CA GLY A 17 5.43 -11.67 -8.72
C GLY A 17 4.39 -11.60 -7.60
N ARG A 18 4.80 -10.94 -6.52
CA ARG A 18 3.94 -10.61 -5.37
C ARG A 18 3.74 -9.11 -5.32
N MET A 19 2.62 -8.63 -4.82
CA MET A 19 2.34 -7.21 -4.69
C MET A 19 1.65 -6.90 -3.36
N LEU A 20 2.27 -6.07 -2.52
CA LEU A 20 1.59 -5.44 -1.39
C LEU A 20 0.75 -4.29 -1.91
N PHE A 21 -0.59 -4.42 -1.86
CA PHE A 21 -1.51 -3.42 -2.39
C PHE A 21 -2.34 -2.78 -1.28
N VAL A 22 -2.07 -1.50 -1.01
CA VAL A 22 -2.60 -0.75 0.13
C VAL A 22 -3.87 0.01 -0.24
N HIS A 23 -4.85 0.01 0.65
CA HIS A 23 -6.14 0.67 0.45
C HIS A 23 -6.06 2.21 0.48
N GLY A 24 -7.12 2.88 0.02
CA GLY A 24 -7.29 4.33 0.07
C GLY A 24 -7.69 4.85 1.47
N ALA A 25 -7.76 6.17 1.61
CA ALA A 25 -8.05 6.82 2.90
C ALA A 25 -9.45 6.52 3.46
N GLY A 26 -10.44 6.33 2.59
CA GLY A 26 -11.85 6.27 2.97
C GLY A 26 -12.47 4.87 2.97
N ALA A 27 -11.75 3.85 2.48
CA ALA A 27 -12.29 2.50 2.33
C ALA A 27 -11.18 1.45 2.39
N GLY A 28 -11.32 0.45 3.25
CA GLY A 28 -10.35 -0.61 3.50
C GLY A 28 -10.30 -1.69 2.41
N GLN A 29 -9.53 -2.74 2.69
CA GLN A 29 -9.32 -3.87 1.78
C GLN A 29 -10.64 -4.59 1.39
N ALA A 30 -11.66 -4.54 2.22
CA ALA A 30 -12.97 -5.14 1.96
C ALA A 30 -13.87 -4.31 1.02
N SER A 31 -13.44 -3.12 0.57
CA SER A 31 -14.23 -2.31 -0.36
C SER A 31 -14.43 -3.00 -1.72
N MET A 32 -15.48 -2.63 -2.43
CA MET A 32 -15.82 -3.23 -3.73
C MET A 32 -14.66 -3.08 -4.73
N PHE A 33 -14.08 -1.88 -4.84
CA PHE A 33 -12.94 -1.63 -5.71
C PHE A 33 -11.76 -2.55 -5.36
N MET A 34 -11.34 -2.59 -4.09
CA MET A 34 -10.20 -3.38 -3.65
C MET A 34 -10.41 -4.87 -3.94
N ARG A 35 -11.56 -5.41 -3.55
CA ARG A 35 -11.88 -6.83 -3.79
C ARG A 35 -11.88 -7.19 -5.27
N HIS A 36 -12.50 -6.35 -6.12
CA HIS A 36 -12.60 -6.62 -7.55
C HIS A 36 -11.22 -6.52 -8.23
N PHE A 37 -10.50 -5.42 -8.02
CA PHE A 37 -9.16 -5.20 -8.58
C PHE A 37 -8.19 -6.31 -8.16
N VAL A 38 -8.15 -6.62 -6.87
CA VAL A 38 -7.28 -7.66 -6.29
C VAL A 38 -7.59 -9.03 -6.86
N ALA A 39 -8.87 -9.42 -6.90
CA ALA A 39 -9.28 -10.72 -7.45
C ALA A 39 -8.90 -10.84 -8.93
N ARG A 40 -9.06 -9.78 -9.71
CA ARG A 40 -8.70 -9.77 -11.12
C ARG A 40 -7.19 -9.83 -11.34
N VAL A 41 -6.39 -9.04 -10.64
CA VAL A 41 -4.92 -9.09 -10.70
C VAL A 41 -4.41 -10.48 -10.29
N ALA A 42 -4.97 -11.04 -9.22
CA ALA A 42 -4.62 -12.37 -8.73
C ALA A 42 -4.93 -13.47 -9.74
N SER A 43 -6.05 -13.38 -10.46
CA SER A 43 -6.42 -14.34 -11.53
C SER A 43 -5.48 -14.28 -12.75
N LEU A 44 -4.63 -13.25 -12.83
CA LEU A 44 -3.66 -13.04 -13.91
C LEU A 44 -2.21 -13.36 -13.49
N GLY A 45 -2.02 -14.13 -12.41
CA GLY A 45 -0.72 -14.67 -12.00
C GLY A 45 0.12 -13.75 -11.12
N VAL A 46 -0.45 -12.68 -10.55
CA VAL A 46 0.23 -11.82 -9.56
C VAL A 46 -0.39 -12.07 -8.19
N GLN A 47 0.37 -12.60 -7.24
CA GLN A 47 -0.12 -12.74 -5.87
C GLN A 47 -0.27 -11.38 -5.22
N VAL A 48 -1.48 -11.06 -4.76
CA VAL A 48 -1.77 -9.77 -4.11
C VAL A 48 -1.96 -9.96 -2.61
N LEU A 49 -1.18 -9.20 -1.84
CA LEU A 49 -1.24 -9.13 -0.40
C LEU A 49 -1.91 -7.79 -0.02
N THR A 50 -2.98 -7.84 0.74
CA THR A 50 -3.70 -6.63 1.19
C THR A 50 -3.78 -6.57 2.70
N ILE A 51 -3.74 -5.35 3.22
CA ILE A 51 -3.76 -5.06 4.65
C ILE A 51 -4.79 -3.97 4.93
N ASP A 52 -5.34 -3.94 6.15
CA ASP A 52 -5.97 -2.74 6.70
C ASP A 52 -5.02 -2.06 7.66
N LEU A 53 -4.71 -0.78 7.40
CA LEU A 53 -3.93 0.03 8.32
C LEU A 53 -4.66 0.19 9.67
N PRO A 54 -3.96 0.37 10.80
CA PRO A 54 -4.58 0.40 12.13
C PRO A 54 -5.78 1.33 12.28
N TYR A 55 -5.74 2.51 11.66
CA TYR A 55 -6.88 3.43 11.69
C TYR A 55 -8.11 2.86 10.96
N MET A 56 -7.89 2.08 9.88
CA MET A 56 -8.97 1.44 9.13
C MET A 56 -9.55 0.25 9.90
N GLN A 57 -8.70 -0.51 10.60
CA GLN A 57 -9.17 -1.55 11.51
C GLN A 57 -10.10 -0.95 12.58
N GLN A 58 -9.71 0.17 13.19
CA GLN A 58 -10.57 0.89 14.16
C GLN A 58 -11.89 1.38 13.54
N ILE A 59 -11.87 1.84 12.28
CA ILE A 59 -13.11 2.22 11.57
C ILE A 59 -14.00 0.99 11.37
N ASN A 60 -13.43 -0.14 10.97
CA ASN A 60 -14.18 -1.38 10.75
C ASN A 60 -14.80 -1.92 12.05
N GLU A 61 -14.06 -1.86 13.16
CA GLU A 61 -14.51 -2.32 14.47
C GLU A 61 -15.57 -1.39 15.10
N GLN A 62 -15.37 -0.08 14.99
CA GLN A 62 -16.20 0.91 15.69
C GLN A 62 -17.33 1.48 14.82
N GLY A 63 -17.30 1.28 13.50
CA GLY A 63 -18.25 1.85 12.54
C GLY A 63 -18.17 3.38 12.39
N LYS A 64 -17.20 4.04 13.04
CA LYS A 64 -17.05 5.50 13.02
C LYS A 64 -15.96 5.91 12.05
N ARG A 65 -16.33 6.70 11.04
CA ARG A 65 -15.37 7.29 10.10
C ARG A 65 -14.45 8.27 10.80
N ARG A 66 -13.17 8.21 10.46
CA ARG A 66 -12.15 9.17 10.91
C ARG A 66 -11.15 9.42 9.76
N PRO A 67 -10.51 10.60 9.74
CA PRO A 67 -9.44 10.84 8.75
C PRO A 67 -8.26 9.90 9.01
N PRO A 68 -7.47 9.58 7.96
CA PRO A 68 -6.22 8.83 8.14
C PRO A 68 -5.24 9.66 8.98
N PRO A 69 -4.33 8.99 9.69
CA PRO A 69 -3.21 9.65 10.36
C PRO A 69 -2.31 10.42 9.38
N PRO A 70 -1.41 11.29 9.86
CA PRO A 70 -0.41 11.93 9.02
C PRO A 70 0.34 10.93 8.14
N ILE A 71 0.64 11.31 6.90
CA ILE A 71 1.23 10.42 5.88
C ILE A 71 2.53 9.75 6.35
N LYS A 72 3.32 10.40 7.21
CA LYS A 72 4.55 9.82 7.76
C LYS A 72 4.29 8.57 8.59
N HIS A 73 3.21 8.56 9.39
CA HIS A 73 2.84 7.41 10.22
C HIS A 73 2.33 6.25 9.36
N THR A 74 1.48 6.53 8.37
CA THR A 74 1.00 5.50 7.45
C THR A 74 2.11 4.94 6.58
N LEU A 75 3.08 5.75 6.18
CA LEU A 75 4.28 5.31 5.45
C LEU A 75 5.10 4.34 6.30
N ALA A 76 5.40 4.70 7.55
CA ALA A 76 6.17 3.83 8.45
C ALA A 76 5.47 2.46 8.65
N GLN A 77 4.15 2.45 8.79
CA GLN A 77 3.37 1.20 8.91
C GLN A 77 3.46 0.34 7.63
N VAL A 78 3.38 0.95 6.45
CA VAL A 78 3.50 0.22 5.17
C VAL A 78 4.93 -0.27 4.95
N CYS A 79 5.95 0.52 5.32
CA CYS A 79 7.35 0.07 5.30
C CYS A 79 7.55 -1.18 6.17
N ALA A 80 7.07 -1.17 7.40
CA ALA A 80 7.16 -2.33 8.30
C ALA A 80 6.47 -3.57 7.72
N TRP A 81 5.29 -3.43 7.11
CA TRP A 81 4.64 -4.52 6.40
C TRP A 81 5.45 -5.01 5.19
N TYR A 82 6.02 -4.10 4.41
CA TYR A 82 6.81 -4.46 3.24
C TYR A 82 8.06 -5.24 3.64
N GLU A 83 8.80 -4.77 4.66
CA GLU A 83 9.97 -5.45 5.22
C GLU A 83 9.63 -6.84 5.77
N LEU A 84 8.51 -6.96 6.48
CA LEU A 84 8.01 -8.25 6.97
C LEU A 84 7.70 -9.24 5.85
N LEU A 85 7.06 -8.77 4.77
CA LEU A 85 6.59 -9.62 3.68
C LEU A 85 7.69 -9.97 2.67
N LEU A 86 8.74 -9.15 2.58
CA LEU A 86 9.79 -9.29 1.59
C LEU A 86 10.46 -10.68 1.59
N PRO A 87 10.91 -11.22 2.75
CA PRO A 87 11.60 -12.52 2.79
C PRO A 87 10.67 -13.73 2.67
N LEU A 88 9.34 -13.54 2.68
CA LEU A 88 8.38 -14.65 2.74
C LEU A 88 8.13 -15.36 1.40
N GLY A 89 8.93 -15.09 0.38
CA GLY A 89 8.84 -15.81 -0.89
C GLY A 89 9.93 -15.41 -1.87
N PRO A 90 10.22 -16.29 -2.84
CA PRO A 90 11.34 -16.11 -3.77
C PRO A 90 11.06 -15.08 -4.88
N THR A 91 9.79 -14.79 -5.15
CA THR A 91 9.42 -13.84 -6.20
C THR A 91 9.49 -12.40 -5.73
N PRO A 92 9.84 -11.44 -6.62
CA PRO A 92 9.92 -10.04 -6.26
C PRO A 92 8.62 -9.50 -5.65
N LEU A 93 8.74 -8.65 -4.61
CA LEU A 93 7.61 -8.01 -3.96
C LEU A 93 7.44 -6.58 -4.47
N TRP A 94 6.44 -6.36 -5.31
CA TRP A 94 5.98 -5.06 -5.76
C TRP A 94 5.24 -4.32 -4.65
N VAL A 95 5.16 -3.01 -4.75
CA VAL A 95 4.29 -2.22 -3.88
C VAL A 95 3.29 -1.44 -4.70
N GLY A 96 2.10 -1.25 -4.17
CA GLY A 96 1.08 -0.48 -4.85
C GLY A 96 -0.06 -0.09 -3.93
N GLY A 97 -1.06 0.57 -4.51
CA GLY A 97 -2.26 0.90 -3.75
C GLY A 97 -3.22 1.81 -4.47
N LYS A 98 -4.38 1.94 -3.84
CA LYS A 98 -5.44 2.86 -4.27
C LYS A 98 -5.23 4.23 -3.62
N SER A 99 -5.23 5.30 -4.40
CA SER A 99 -5.27 6.68 -3.88
C SER A 99 -4.16 6.96 -2.85
N MET A 100 -4.50 7.17 -1.58
CA MET A 100 -3.53 7.34 -0.49
C MET A 100 -2.53 6.18 -0.43
N GLY A 101 -2.98 4.93 -0.56
CA GLY A 101 -2.10 3.76 -0.59
C GLY A 101 -1.10 3.81 -1.74
N GLY A 102 -1.53 4.26 -2.92
CA GLY A 102 -0.64 4.46 -4.07
C GLY A 102 0.40 5.56 -3.82
N ARG A 103 -0.01 6.67 -3.19
CA ARG A 103 0.93 7.72 -2.79
C ARG A 103 1.96 7.20 -1.77
N ILE A 104 1.54 6.40 -0.80
CA ILE A 104 2.46 5.77 0.17
C ILE A 104 3.43 4.84 -0.56
N ALA A 105 2.94 4.04 -1.52
CA ALA A 105 3.77 3.13 -2.31
C ALA A 105 4.85 3.88 -3.11
N THR A 106 4.52 5.01 -3.75
CA THR A 106 5.50 5.85 -4.45
C THR A 106 6.51 6.49 -3.50
N MET A 107 6.09 6.90 -2.29
CA MET A 107 7.00 7.44 -1.27
C MET A 107 7.95 6.36 -0.74
N LEU A 108 7.47 5.14 -0.51
CA LEU A 108 8.29 3.99 -0.12
C LEU A 108 9.37 3.72 -1.18
N ALA A 109 8.99 3.67 -2.46
CA ALA A 109 9.92 3.42 -3.55
C ALA A 109 10.95 4.56 -3.73
N SER A 110 10.57 5.82 -3.41
CA SER A 110 11.47 6.97 -3.47
C SER A 110 12.50 7.00 -2.35
N SER A 111 12.12 6.58 -1.13
CA SER A 111 13.05 6.59 0.00
C SER A 111 14.18 5.57 -0.16
N GLY A 112 14.05 4.67 -1.13
CA GLY A 112 14.84 3.44 -1.21
C GLY A 112 14.86 2.82 0.19
N LEU A 113 14.38 1.65 0.43
CA LEU A 113 14.37 1.05 1.77
C LEU A 113 15.78 1.15 2.38
N ALA A 114 16.13 2.37 2.84
CA ALA A 114 17.22 2.49 3.77
C ALA A 114 16.75 1.67 4.97
N SER A 115 17.54 0.68 5.38
CA SER A 115 17.40 0.02 6.66
C SER A 115 17.50 1.12 7.73
N SER A 116 16.44 1.90 7.84
CA SER A 116 16.25 2.86 8.91
C SER A 116 16.02 2.00 10.14
N GLY A 117 16.96 2.04 11.05
CA GLY A 117 16.74 1.65 12.43
C GLY A 117 15.62 2.50 13.03
N LEU A 118 14.42 2.33 12.54
CA LEU A 118 13.20 2.78 13.17
C LEU A 118 12.90 1.72 14.21
N ALA A 119 13.33 2.00 15.45
CA ALA A 119 12.85 1.34 16.64
C ALA A 119 11.33 1.14 16.51
N SER A 120 10.89 -0.05 16.86
CA SER A 120 9.47 -0.38 16.97
C SER A 120 8.75 0.77 17.66
N PRO A 121 7.60 1.25 17.16
CA PRO A 121 6.82 2.23 17.89
C PRO A 121 6.42 1.57 19.20
N GLU A 122 6.98 2.03 20.33
CA GLU A 122 6.45 1.71 21.64
C GLU A 122 4.97 2.09 21.62
N LEU A 123 4.11 1.12 21.89
CA LEU A 123 2.71 1.35 22.20
C LEU A 123 2.68 2.17 23.50
N GLU A 124 2.54 3.48 23.37
CA GLU A 124 2.14 4.29 24.51
C GLU A 124 0.71 3.88 24.89
N SER A 125 0.61 3.05 25.92
CA SER A 125 -0.63 2.82 26.65
C SER A 125 -1.05 4.14 27.32
N PRO A 126 -2.32 4.58 27.22
CA PRO A 126 -2.79 5.73 27.99
C PRO A 126 -2.72 5.38 29.46
N GLY A 127 -1.98 6.18 30.20
CA GLY A 127 -1.78 6.02 31.64
C GLY A 127 -3.10 5.94 32.39
N LEU A 128 -3.28 4.84 33.11
CA LEU A 128 -4.23 4.71 34.20
C LEU A 128 -3.43 4.87 35.50
N ALA A 129 -3.89 5.84 36.29
CA ALA A 129 -3.34 6.22 37.57
C ALA A 129 -3.27 5.04 38.55
N SER A 130 -2.18 5.04 39.29
CA SER A 130 -1.84 4.10 40.34
C SER A 130 -2.91 4.03 41.42
N SER A 131 -3.33 2.80 41.80
CA SER A 131 -3.76 2.49 43.14
C SER A 131 -3.09 1.17 43.58
N GLU A 132 -2.28 1.27 44.60
CA GLU A 132 -1.62 0.17 45.31
C GLU A 132 -2.62 -0.86 45.77
N LEU A 133 -2.34 -2.13 45.50
CA LEU A 133 -2.71 -3.24 46.42
C LEU A 133 -1.77 -4.43 46.21
N ALA A 134 -1.33 -4.98 47.33
CA ALA A 134 -0.27 -5.93 47.53
C ALA A 134 -0.42 -7.30 46.85
N SER A 135 0.74 -7.94 46.69
CA SER A 135 1.05 -9.28 46.15
C SER A 135 0.26 -10.44 46.76
N PRO A 136 0.20 -11.60 46.06
CA PRO A 136 1.06 -12.70 46.52
C PRO A 136 1.87 -13.40 45.40
N GLU A 137 2.99 -13.94 45.81
CA GLU A 137 3.97 -14.69 45.04
C GLU A 137 3.40 -15.96 44.41
N VAL A 138 3.82 -16.24 43.15
CA VAL A 138 3.66 -17.55 42.49
C VAL A 138 5.00 -17.96 41.87
N PRO A 139 5.39 -19.24 41.89
CA PRO A 139 6.77 -19.71 41.75
C PRO A 139 7.29 -19.66 40.31
N ARG A 140 8.59 -19.41 40.19
CA ARG A 140 9.36 -19.43 38.94
C ARG A 140 9.42 -20.86 38.38
N ALA A 141 8.91 -21.08 37.20
CA ALA A 141 9.22 -22.25 36.38
C ALA A 141 10.34 -21.89 35.39
N ASN A 142 11.32 -22.78 35.38
CA ASN A 142 12.52 -22.83 34.57
C ASN A 142 12.19 -22.66 33.06
N THR A 143 12.83 -21.69 32.39
CA THR A 143 12.85 -21.61 30.93
C THR A 143 14.29 -21.39 30.43
N ASP A 144 15.04 -22.49 30.43
CA ASP A 144 16.24 -22.60 29.58
C ASP A 144 15.82 -23.21 28.26
N ILE A 145 15.39 -22.45 27.32
CA ILE A 145 15.44 -22.72 25.85
C ILE A 145 15.23 -21.37 25.12
N VAL A 146 16.25 -20.53 25.02
CA VAL A 146 16.43 -19.58 23.92
C VAL A 146 17.90 -19.17 23.87
N ALA A 147 18.68 -19.95 23.19
CA ALA A 147 20.01 -19.51 22.73
C ALA A 147 20.34 -20.27 21.45
N ASN A 148 19.81 -19.82 20.32
CA ASN A 148 20.46 -19.88 19.00
C ASN A 148 19.54 -19.27 17.93
N SER A 149 19.37 -17.94 17.99
CA SER A 149 19.04 -17.20 16.77
C SER A 149 20.35 -16.72 16.17
N PRO A 150 20.66 -17.04 14.90
CA PRO A 150 21.81 -16.43 14.26
C PRO A 150 21.58 -14.92 14.26
N LYS A 151 22.54 -14.19 14.85
CA LYS A 151 22.61 -12.74 14.71
C LYS A 151 22.59 -12.45 13.21
N GLY A 152 21.47 -11.90 12.72
CA GLY A 152 21.33 -11.50 11.34
C GLY A 152 22.43 -10.50 11.03
N GLU A 153 23.35 -10.89 10.15
CA GLU A 153 24.13 -9.95 9.41
C GLU A 153 23.14 -8.97 8.76
N ALA A 154 23.22 -7.71 9.14
CA ALA A 154 22.47 -6.66 8.50
C ALA A 154 22.77 -6.76 6.99
N LEU A 155 21.81 -7.17 6.19
CA LEU A 155 21.84 -7.05 4.75
C LEU A 155 21.94 -5.55 4.44
N ALA A 156 23.17 -5.05 4.40
CA ALA A 156 23.51 -3.70 3.97
C ALA A 156 23.40 -3.61 2.43
N GLY A 157 22.27 -4.07 1.88
CA GLY A 157 21.87 -3.96 0.50
C GLY A 157 20.57 -3.16 0.46
N ARG A 158 20.58 -2.06 -0.29
CA ARG A 158 19.38 -1.31 -0.64
C ARG A 158 18.39 -2.31 -1.26
N VAL A 159 17.32 -2.65 -0.57
CA VAL A 159 16.29 -3.52 -1.15
C VAL A 159 15.55 -2.70 -2.20
N GLU A 160 15.84 -2.97 -3.45
CA GLU A 160 15.18 -2.31 -4.57
C GLU A 160 13.76 -2.89 -4.74
N CYS A 161 12.76 -2.01 -4.66
CA CYS A 161 11.40 -2.35 -5.04
C CYS A 161 11.36 -2.58 -6.57
N PRO A 162 10.86 -3.73 -7.06
CA PRO A 162 10.86 -4.03 -8.50
C PRO A 162 9.97 -3.09 -9.31
N GLY A 163 8.98 -2.44 -8.68
CA GLY A 163 8.11 -1.46 -9.31
C GLY A 163 6.90 -1.09 -8.47
N VAL A 164 6.17 -0.09 -8.93
CA VAL A 164 5.03 0.50 -8.23
C VAL A 164 3.78 0.49 -9.11
N ILE A 165 2.64 0.07 -8.55
CA ILE A 165 1.33 0.10 -9.21
C ILE A 165 0.39 1.02 -8.42
N VAL A 166 -0.16 2.04 -9.07
CA VAL A 166 -1.09 2.97 -8.45
C VAL A 166 -2.42 3.00 -9.18
N ALA A 167 -3.52 2.86 -8.45
CA ALA A 167 -4.86 3.09 -8.96
C ALA A 167 -5.42 4.41 -8.40
N GLY A 168 -5.59 5.42 -9.27
CA GLY A 168 -6.04 6.75 -8.91
C GLY A 168 -5.02 7.49 -8.05
N TYR A 169 -3.92 7.97 -8.65
CA TYR A 169 -2.93 8.76 -7.91
C TYR A 169 -3.49 10.13 -7.53
N PRO A 170 -3.42 10.54 -6.25
CA PRO A 170 -3.92 11.85 -5.85
C PRO A 170 -2.87 12.94 -6.08
N PHE A 171 -2.70 13.37 -7.34
CA PHE A 171 -1.70 14.36 -7.75
C PHE A 171 -1.75 15.65 -6.93
N HIS A 172 -2.95 16.07 -6.57
CA HIS A 172 -3.24 17.24 -5.72
C HIS A 172 -4.52 17.01 -4.91
N PRO A 173 -4.81 17.81 -3.87
CA PRO A 173 -6.13 17.82 -3.26
C PRO A 173 -7.19 18.35 -4.24
N PRO A 174 -8.44 17.90 -4.18
CA PRO A 174 -9.50 18.43 -5.03
C PRO A 174 -9.59 19.96 -4.93
N LYS A 175 -9.75 20.63 -6.06
CA LYS A 175 -9.83 22.10 -6.18
C LYS A 175 -8.55 22.84 -5.74
N GLN A 176 -7.40 22.16 -5.63
CA GLN A 176 -6.11 22.76 -5.28
C GLN A 176 -5.00 22.25 -6.21
N PRO A 177 -5.10 22.47 -7.54
CA PRO A 177 -4.16 21.90 -8.53
C PRO A 177 -2.71 22.34 -8.31
N ASN A 178 -2.50 23.48 -7.67
CA ASN A 178 -1.16 24.00 -7.36
C ASN A 178 -0.46 23.28 -6.18
N LYS A 179 -1.19 22.45 -5.40
CA LYS A 179 -0.61 21.68 -4.29
C LYS A 179 -0.18 20.29 -4.75
N LEU A 180 0.81 20.24 -5.61
CA LEU A 180 1.31 19.00 -6.18
C LEU A 180 1.93 18.07 -5.11
N ARG A 181 1.72 16.78 -5.31
CA ARG A 181 2.24 15.70 -4.46
C ARG A 181 3.28 14.86 -5.20
N LEU A 182 4.13 15.52 -5.99
CA LEU A 182 5.12 14.91 -6.87
C LEU A 182 6.58 15.09 -6.41
N ALA A 183 6.83 15.85 -5.34
CA ALA A 183 8.18 16.23 -4.90
C ALA A 183 9.12 15.03 -4.66
N HIS A 184 8.59 13.85 -4.37
CA HIS A 184 9.37 12.63 -4.14
C HIS A 184 9.61 11.79 -5.42
N PHE A 185 8.91 12.09 -6.53
CA PHE A 185 9.02 11.30 -7.77
C PHE A 185 10.44 11.24 -8.35
N PRO A 186 11.23 12.32 -8.35
CA PRO A 186 12.60 12.25 -8.86
C PRO A 186 13.51 11.23 -8.15
N GLY A 187 13.16 10.84 -6.92
CA GLY A 187 13.88 9.81 -6.17
C GLY A 187 13.48 8.38 -6.50
N ILE A 188 12.45 8.17 -7.32
CA ILE A 188 11.99 6.82 -7.69
C ILE A 188 12.79 6.33 -8.89
N THR A 189 13.56 5.26 -8.71
CA THR A 189 14.31 4.60 -9.80
C THR A 189 13.55 3.44 -10.43
N ALA A 190 12.64 2.82 -9.66
CA ALA A 190 11.83 1.72 -10.12
C ALA A 190 10.75 2.16 -11.15
N PRO A 191 10.31 1.27 -12.05
CA PRO A 191 9.20 1.54 -12.94
C PRO A 191 7.90 1.78 -12.15
N VAL A 192 7.13 2.78 -12.55
CA VAL A 192 5.85 3.16 -11.93
C VAL A 192 4.74 3.11 -12.97
N LEU A 193 3.65 2.42 -12.66
CA LEU A 193 2.42 2.47 -13.43
C LEU A 193 1.34 3.22 -12.64
N ILE A 194 0.76 4.25 -13.22
CA ILE A 194 -0.40 4.96 -12.69
C ILE A 194 -1.61 4.69 -13.60
N LEU A 195 -2.65 4.12 -13.03
CA LEU A 195 -3.95 3.87 -13.64
C LEU A 195 -4.89 4.97 -13.19
N GLN A 196 -5.23 5.92 -14.05
CA GLN A 196 -5.93 7.14 -13.68
C GLN A 196 -7.23 7.30 -14.44
N GLY A 197 -8.30 7.69 -13.76
CA GLY A 197 -9.54 8.05 -14.43
C GLY A 197 -9.42 9.42 -15.13
N GLU A 198 -9.94 9.54 -16.36
CA GLU A 198 -9.85 10.80 -17.12
C GLU A 198 -10.46 12.00 -16.40
N ARG A 199 -11.47 11.75 -15.54
CA ARG A 199 -12.21 12.78 -14.79
C ARG A 199 -11.88 12.77 -13.29
N ASP A 200 -10.75 12.20 -12.90
CA ASP A 200 -10.36 12.14 -11.50
C ASP A 200 -10.14 13.56 -10.92
N PRO A 201 -10.90 13.99 -9.90
CA PRO A 201 -10.76 15.33 -9.33
C PRO A 201 -9.45 15.55 -8.55
N PHE A 202 -8.64 14.51 -8.39
CA PHE A 202 -7.30 14.57 -7.82
C PHE A 202 -6.19 14.65 -8.89
N GLY A 203 -6.55 14.79 -10.14
CA GLY A 203 -5.69 14.90 -11.32
C GLY A 203 -6.38 14.33 -12.55
N SER A 204 -7.13 15.18 -13.27
CA SER A 204 -7.76 14.87 -14.56
C SER A 204 -6.74 14.89 -15.70
N VAL A 205 -7.18 14.48 -16.88
CA VAL A 205 -6.34 14.60 -18.10
C VAL A 205 -5.80 16.01 -18.27
N ASP A 206 -6.67 17.01 -18.11
CA ASP A 206 -6.31 18.42 -18.30
C ASP A 206 -5.32 18.90 -17.20
N ASP A 207 -5.52 18.48 -15.95
CA ASP A 207 -4.62 18.84 -14.86
C ASP A 207 -3.21 18.25 -15.05
N VAL A 208 -3.14 16.99 -15.47
CA VAL A 208 -1.86 16.24 -15.52
C VAL A 208 -1.06 16.53 -16.80
N ALA A 209 -1.70 17.09 -17.84
CA ALA A 209 -1.05 17.41 -19.11
C ALA A 209 0.20 18.29 -18.94
N ASP A 210 0.18 19.19 -17.96
CA ASP A 210 1.27 20.12 -17.66
C ASP A 210 2.27 19.59 -16.61
N TYR A 211 2.08 18.38 -16.08
CA TYR A 211 2.97 17.84 -15.04
C TYR A 211 4.19 17.14 -15.64
N SER A 212 5.37 17.52 -15.16
CA SER A 212 6.62 16.85 -15.53
C SER A 212 6.76 15.56 -14.73
N LEU A 213 6.34 14.43 -15.31
CA LEU A 213 6.55 13.11 -14.73
C LEU A 213 7.89 12.52 -15.20
N PRO A 214 8.66 11.84 -14.33
CA PRO A 214 9.87 11.12 -14.73
C PRO A 214 9.61 10.06 -15.81
N SER A 215 10.61 9.75 -16.64
CA SER A 215 10.49 8.83 -17.77
C SER A 215 10.17 7.37 -17.39
N ASN A 216 10.42 6.98 -16.14
CA ASN A 216 10.07 5.68 -15.58
C ASN A 216 8.61 5.59 -15.11
N VAL A 217 7.83 6.68 -15.21
CA VAL A 217 6.41 6.71 -14.86
C VAL A 217 5.56 6.55 -16.11
N GLN A 218 4.78 5.48 -16.15
CA GLN A 218 3.76 5.26 -17.18
C GLN A 218 2.38 5.64 -16.63
N LEU A 219 1.68 6.54 -17.31
CA LEU A 219 0.33 6.93 -17.00
C LEU A 219 -0.64 6.31 -18.01
N LYS A 220 -1.65 5.60 -17.53
CA LYS A 220 -2.71 4.99 -18.34
C LYS A 220 -4.05 5.56 -17.90
N TRP A 221 -4.72 6.20 -18.85
CA TRP A 221 -6.04 6.78 -18.66
C TRP A 221 -7.13 5.73 -18.83
N LEU A 222 -8.07 5.71 -17.88
CA LEU A 222 -9.29 4.91 -17.94
C LEU A 222 -10.44 5.82 -18.38
N GLN A 223 -11.01 5.49 -19.53
CA GLN A 223 -12.00 6.31 -20.22
C GLN A 223 -13.19 6.66 -19.32
N ASP A 224 -13.51 7.97 -19.25
CA ASP A 224 -14.60 8.52 -18.46
C ASP A 224 -14.61 8.13 -16.96
N GLY A 225 -13.53 7.54 -16.43
CA GLY A 225 -13.38 7.16 -15.03
C GLY A 225 -13.23 8.37 -14.10
N ASP A 226 -13.84 8.32 -12.92
CA ASP A 226 -13.54 9.21 -11.80
C ASP A 226 -12.41 8.64 -10.93
N HIS A 227 -12.24 9.16 -9.70
CA HIS A 227 -11.21 8.69 -8.75
C HIS A 227 -11.31 7.20 -8.42
N ASP A 228 -12.50 6.63 -8.46
CA ASP A 228 -12.74 5.19 -8.25
C ASP A 228 -12.83 4.41 -9.56
N LEU A 229 -12.42 5.01 -10.68
CA LEU A 229 -12.57 4.51 -12.05
C LEU A 229 -14.05 4.29 -12.44
N LYS A 230 -14.97 5.01 -11.80
CA LYS A 230 -16.40 4.89 -12.07
C LYS A 230 -16.79 5.83 -13.23
N PRO A 231 -17.32 5.29 -14.34
CA PRO A 231 -17.77 6.09 -15.46
C PRO A 231 -19.13 6.73 -15.19
N ARG A 232 -19.46 7.79 -15.94
CA ARG A 232 -20.81 8.35 -15.98
C ARG A 232 -21.79 7.38 -16.64
N ARG A 233 -23.05 7.43 -16.26
CA ARG A 233 -24.09 6.62 -16.89
C ARG A 233 -24.20 6.89 -18.39
N ALA A 234 -23.99 8.14 -18.81
CA ALA A 234 -24.07 8.55 -20.20
C ALA A 234 -22.98 7.96 -21.12
N SER A 235 -21.86 7.50 -20.57
CA SER A 235 -20.80 6.86 -21.36
C SER A 235 -21.14 5.45 -21.86
N GLY A 236 -22.16 4.81 -21.27
CA GLY A 236 -22.46 3.41 -21.55
C GLY A 236 -21.48 2.39 -20.97
N LEU A 237 -20.37 2.85 -20.37
CA LEU A 237 -19.38 2.01 -19.75
C LEU A 237 -19.86 1.50 -18.38
N LYS A 238 -19.35 0.35 -17.98
CA LYS A 238 -19.64 -0.24 -16.66
C LYS A 238 -18.43 -0.13 -15.75
N HIS A 239 -18.63 0.21 -14.47
CA HIS A 239 -17.57 0.35 -13.49
C HIS A 239 -16.70 -0.92 -13.37
N ALA A 240 -17.32 -2.09 -13.35
CA ALA A 240 -16.60 -3.36 -13.29
C ALA A 240 -15.64 -3.54 -14.48
N VAL A 241 -16.03 -3.13 -15.68
CA VAL A 241 -15.19 -3.22 -16.89
C VAL A 241 -13.94 -2.36 -16.77
N LEU A 242 -14.06 -1.13 -16.25
CA LEU A 242 -12.89 -0.26 -16.05
C LEU A 242 -11.96 -0.80 -14.96
N ILE A 243 -12.49 -1.42 -13.92
CA ILE A 243 -11.65 -2.08 -12.89
C ILE A 243 -10.93 -3.29 -13.50
N ASP A 244 -11.61 -4.11 -14.33
CA ASP A 244 -11.00 -5.25 -15.02
C ASP A 244 -9.91 -4.81 -16.01
N GLU A 245 -10.14 -3.74 -16.75
CA GLU A 245 -9.15 -3.13 -17.64
C GLU A 245 -7.92 -2.67 -16.85
N ALA A 246 -8.12 -1.88 -15.80
CA ALA A 246 -7.05 -1.41 -14.93
C ALA A 246 -6.24 -2.58 -14.34
N ALA A 247 -6.91 -3.61 -13.84
CA ALA A 247 -6.27 -4.78 -13.26
C ALA A 247 -5.48 -5.58 -14.31
N THR A 248 -5.99 -5.69 -15.53
CA THR A 248 -5.32 -6.36 -16.64
C THR A 248 -4.05 -5.61 -17.07
N ILE A 249 -4.10 -4.28 -17.14
CA ILE A 249 -2.94 -3.44 -17.42
C ILE A 249 -1.90 -3.60 -16.30
N ALA A 250 -2.33 -3.58 -15.03
CA ALA A 250 -1.44 -3.77 -13.88
C ALA A 250 -0.71 -5.12 -13.91
N ALA A 251 -1.44 -6.22 -14.10
CA ALA A 251 -0.83 -7.56 -14.18
C ALA A 251 0.11 -7.70 -15.38
N SER A 252 -0.25 -7.14 -16.53
CA SER A 252 0.59 -7.13 -17.73
C SER A 252 1.88 -6.34 -17.50
N PHE A 253 1.81 -5.23 -16.76
CA PHE A 253 2.98 -4.43 -16.41
C PHE A 253 3.92 -5.20 -15.48
N VAL A 254 3.40 -5.88 -14.45
CA VAL A 254 4.20 -6.74 -13.56
C VAL A 254 4.88 -7.85 -14.37
N ARG A 255 4.13 -8.54 -15.24
CA ARG A 255 4.65 -9.62 -16.09
C ARG A 255 5.75 -9.14 -17.05
N ALA A 256 5.61 -7.95 -17.63
CA ALA A 256 6.61 -7.38 -18.54
C ALA A 256 7.95 -7.04 -17.84
N HIS A 257 7.94 -6.86 -16.53
CA HIS A 257 9.11 -6.58 -15.71
C HIS A 257 9.53 -7.78 -14.84
N HIS A 258 8.91 -8.94 -15.03
CA HIS A 258 9.31 -10.19 -14.39
C HIS A 258 10.63 -10.67 -15.05
N LYS A 259 11.69 -10.80 -14.24
CA LYS A 259 13.03 -11.28 -14.67
C LYS A 259 13.32 -12.66 -14.10
#